data_ef7c0dba7ee8d440f6d268bd74fac5a7
#
_entry.id   ef7c0dba7ee8d440f6d268bd74fac5a7
#
_cell.length_a   1.000
_cell.length_b   1.000
_cell.length_c   1.000
_cell.angle_alpha   90.00
_cell.angle_beta   90.00
_cell.angle_gamma   90.00
#
_symmetry.space_group_name_H-M   'P 1'
#
loop_
_entity.id
_entity.type
_entity.pdbx_description
1 polymer ?
#
loop_
_entity_poly.entity_id
_entity_poly.type
_entity_poly.pdbx_seq_one_letter_code
_entity_poly.pdbx_strand_id
1 'polypeptide(L)'
;MKKIHLSILFLILAYTTYAQQGKPKLVVGIIVDQMRDEYIDRFYDDFGNDGFKRLIREGYRMKNFHFNYMPTYTAPGHSSVYTGTTPRYHGIVGNNYYLRQEHKEIYCTDDETVSILGPGDPNAGKMSPSRLKSTTVTDELKLSTNLRGKVIGMSIKDRAAILPAGHFADWAFWMNSDGQFISSTYYGDKLPKWVDDFNNKKYYESYLKKNWTPLKDPKEYDESLTDKNPYEGKLNYRIDPVFPIDLYSEYIKNGAGIIKVTPWGNSILADLAMAAIENEDLGQDDNTDFLAISFSSTDYVGHALDHVLWNFRICIFDWILQLASFSISLTKK
;
A
#
# COMPACT_ATOMS: atom_id res chain seq x y z
N MET A 1 -24.38 51.96 -18.09
CA MET A 1 -23.15 51.75 -17.29
C MET A 1 -23.43 51.10 -15.97
N LYS A 2 -24.31 51.55 -15.06
CA LYS A 2 -24.58 50.93 -13.74
C LYS A 2 -24.98 49.45 -13.81
N LYS A 3 -25.75 49.00 -14.82
CA LYS A 3 -26.16 47.60 -14.98
C LYS A 3 -25.02 46.64 -15.37
N ILE A 4 -24.04 47.13 -16.14
CA ILE A 4 -22.85 46.33 -16.54
C ILE A 4 -21.90 46.12 -15.35
N HIS A 5 -21.73 47.13 -14.49
CA HIS A 5 -20.93 47.00 -13.29
C HIS A 5 -21.51 46.00 -12.26
N LEU A 6 -22.84 45.97 -12.14
CA LEU A 6 -23.52 45.02 -11.26
C LEU A 6 -23.41 43.58 -11.77
N SER A 7 -23.48 43.36 -13.09
CA SER A 7 -23.28 42.01 -13.70
C SER A 7 -21.84 41.51 -13.57
N ILE A 8 -20.84 42.40 -13.71
CA ILE A 8 -19.43 42.04 -13.50
C ILE A 8 -19.15 41.70 -12.03
N LEU A 9 -19.74 42.47 -11.09
CA LEU A 9 -19.62 42.21 -9.67
C LEU A 9 -20.24 40.85 -9.27
N PHE A 10 -21.41 40.48 -9.87
CA PHE A 10 -22.04 39.19 -9.66
C PHE A 10 -21.24 38.03 -10.25
N LEU A 11 -20.60 38.22 -11.42
CA LEU A 11 -19.70 37.24 -12.01
C LEU A 11 -18.43 37.01 -11.16
N ILE A 12 -17.84 38.08 -10.62
CA ILE A 12 -16.70 38.00 -9.72
C ILE A 12 -17.07 37.29 -8.41
N LEU A 13 -18.21 37.62 -7.80
CA LEU A 13 -18.71 36.91 -6.63
C LEU A 13 -19.02 35.43 -6.91
N ALA A 14 -19.57 35.09 -8.06
CA ALA A 14 -19.82 33.71 -8.46
C ALA A 14 -18.51 32.92 -8.66
N TYR A 15 -17.47 33.55 -9.22
CA TYR A 15 -16.12 32.93 -9.33
C TYR A 15 -15.46 32.71 -7.97
N THR A 16 -15.64 33.59 -7.01
CA THR A 16 -15.02 33.43 -5.67
C THR A 16 -15.71 32.33 -4.84
N THR A 17 -16.99 32.05 -5.08
CA THR A 17 -17.69 30.95 -4.37
C THR A 17 -17.33 29.56 -4.93
N TYR A 18 -16.87 29.45 -6.18
CA TYR A 18 -16.37 28.18 -6.73
C TYR A 18 -14.92 27.86 -6.33
N ALA A 19 -14.16 28.85 -5.87
CA ALA A 19 -12.73 28.69 -5.56
C ALA A 19 -12.44 28.22 -4.13
N GLN A 20 -13.43 28.04 -3.29
CA GLN A 20 -13.25 27.62 -1.90
C GLN A 20 -13.77 26.19 -1.66
N GLN A 21 -13.24 25.22 -2.41
CA GLN A 21 -13.20 23.87 -1.88
C GLN A 21 -12.27 23.88 -0.67
N GLY A 22 -12.80 23.58 0.50
CA GLY A 22 -11.99 23.47 1.73
C GLY A 22 -10.81 22.50 1.51
N LYS A 23 -9.72 22.70 2.23
CA LYS A 23 -8.59 21.76 2.19
C LYS A 23 -9.11 20.34 2.53
N PRO A 24 -8.64 19.30 1.85
CA PRO A 24 -9.01 17.95 2.22
C PRO A 24 -8.58 17.69 3.67
N LYS A 25 -9.45 17.07 4.45
CA LYS A 25 -9.12 16.70 5.83
C LYS A 25 -8.23 15.45 5.89
N LEU A 26 -8.43 14.53 4.96
CA LEU A 26 -7.62 13.32 4.83
C LEU A 26 -7.25 13.11 3.35
N VAL A 27 -5.96 12.87 3.11
CA VAL A 27 -5.44 12.37 1.84
C VAL A 27 -5.05 10.91 2.01
N VAL A 28 -5.54 10.04 1.13
CA VAL A 28 -5.16 8.61 1.12
C VAL A 28 -4.35 8.34 -0.14
N GLY A 29 -3.06 8.06 0.04
CA GLY A 29 -2.16 7.64 -1.03
C GLY A 29 -2.15 6.12 -1.14
N ILE A 30 -2.54 5.56 -2.28
CA ILE A 30 -2.58 4.12 -2.50
C ILE A 30 -1.58 3.75 -3.59
N ILE A 31 -0.66 2.86 -3.27
CA ILE A 31 0.18 2.16 -4.25
C ILE A 31 -0.23 0.69 -4.28
N VAL A 32 -0.32 0.14 -5.48
CA VAL A 32 -0.46 -1.31 -5.70
C VAL A 32 0.85 -1.80 -6.29
N ASP A 33 1.61 -2.51 -5.48
CA ASP A 33 2.95 -2.98 -5.84
C ASP A 33 2.86 -4.02 -6.97
N GLN A 34 3.70 -3.87 -8.00
CA GLN A 34 3.74 -4.71 -9.21
C GLN A 34 2.45 -4.68 -10.08
N MET A 35 1.55 -3.72 -9.87
CA MET A 35 0.37 -3.57 -10.72
C MET A 35 0.74 -2.87 -12.03
N ARG A 36 0.49 -3.54 -13.16
CA ARG A 36 0.71 -2.98 -14.49
C ARG A 36 -0.50 -2.15 -14.93
N ASP A 37 -0.26 -1.03 -15.62
CA ASP A 37 -1.36 -0.15 -16.10
C ASP A 37 -2.33 -0.90 -17.02
N GLU A 38 -1.83 -1.83 -17.84
CA GLU A 38 -2.66 -2.65 -18.73
C GLU A 38 -3.73 -3.48 -18.02
N TYR A 39 -3.55 -3.81 -16.73
CA TYR A 39 -4.55 -4.59 -15.98
C TYR A 39 -5.86 -3.83 -15.80
N ILE A 40 -5.80 -2.51 -15.77
CA ILE A 40 -7.01 -1.68 -15.67
C ILE A 40 -7.89 -1.85 -16.93
N ASP A 41 -7.28 -1.85 -18.11
CA ASP A 41 -8.02 -2.00 -19.36
C ASP A 41 -8.37 -3.49 -19.63
N ARG A 42 -7.43 -4.40 -19.35
CA ARG A 42 -7.58 -5.83 -19.58
C ARG A 42 -8.70 -6.46 -18.75
N PHE A 43 -8.84 -6.05 -17.49
CA PHE A 43 -9.83 -6.60 -16.56
C PHE A 43 -10.99 -5.65 -16.29
N TYR A 44 -11.17 -4.64 -17.13
CA TYR A 44 -12.17 -3.59 -16.90
C TYR A 44 -13.58 -4.13 -16.71
N ASP A 45 -14.00 -5.09 -17.52
CA ASP A 45 -15.34 -5.65 -17.49
C ASP A 45 -15.64 -6.44 -16.20
N ASP A 46 -14.59 -7.02 -15.60
CA ASP A 46 -14.68 -7.77 -14.36
C ASP A 46 -14.77 -6.89 -13.11
N PHE A 47 -14.39 -5.61 -13.21
CA PHE A 47 -14.48 -4.71 -12.06
C PHE A 47 -15.91 -4.39 -11.70
N GLY A 48 -16.21 -4.35 -10.38
CA GLY A 48 -17.43 -3.76 -9.85
C GLY A 48 -17.55 -2.25 -10.15
N ASN A 49 -18.71 -1.68 -9.92
CA ASN A 49 -18.97 -0.25 -10.14
C ASN A 49 -18.18 0.69 -9.21
N ASP A 50 -17.73 0.17 -8.07
CA ASP A 50 -16.87 0.84 -7.10
C ASP A 50 -15.39 0.51 -7.36
N GLY A 51 -14.49 0.91 -6.48
CA GLY A 51 -13.07 0.69 -6.67
C GLY A 51 -12.51 1.38 -7.92
N PHE A 52 -11.86 0.63 -8.82
CA PHE A 52 -11.21 1.22 -10.00
C PHE A 52 -12.19 1.90 -10.97
N LYS A 53 -13.35 1.32 -11.23
CA LYS A 53 -14.37 1.98 -12.10
C LYS A 53 -14.82 3.31 -11.52
N ARG A 54 -15.02 3.39 -10.21
CA ARG A 54 -15.34 4.64 -9.53
C ARG A 54 -14.22 5.66 -9.65
N LEU A 55 -12.96 5.26 -9.36
CA LEU A 55 -11.79 6.14 -9.46
C LEU A 55 -11.61 6.68 -10.89
N ILE A 56 -11.84 5.85 -11.90
CA ILE A 56 -11.78 6.28 -13.31
C ILE A 56 -12.91 7.24 -13.67
N ARG A 57 -14.13 6.97 -13.20
CA ARG A 57 -15.32 7.77 -13.51
C ARG A 57 -15.32 9.13 -12.80
N GLU A 58 -14.89 9.17 -11.56
CA GLU A 58 -14.97 10.34 -10.67
C GLU A 58 -13.63 11.07 -10.53
N GLY A 59 -12.54 10.46 -10.95
CA GLY A 59 -11.18 10.97 -10.84
C GLY A 59 -10.53 11.29 -12.19
N TYR A 60 -9.21 11.27 -12.20
CA TYR A 60 -8.39 11.52 -13.37
C TYR A 60 -7.36 10.39 -13.56
N ARG A 61 -7.32 9.76 -14.75
CA ARG A 61 -6.30 8.76 -15.12
C ARG A 61 -5.20 9.41 -15.95
N MET A 62 -3.96 9.39 -15.43
CA MET A 62 -2.77 9.79 -16.18
C MET A 62 -2.30 8.64 -17.06
N LYS A 63 -2.58 8.70 -18.38
CA LYS A 63 -2.24 7.62 -19.32
C LYS A 63 -0.78 7.62 -19.77
N ASN A 64 -0.03 8.66 -19.49
CA ASN A 64 1.34 8.83 -19.99
C ASN A 64 2.31 9.16 -18.85
N PHE A 65 2.19 8.45 -17.74
CA PHE A 65 3.10 8.55 -16.61
C PHE A 65 4.15 7.43 -16.71
N HIS A 66 5.43 7.80 -16.73
CA HIS A 66 6.54 6.85 -16.87
C HIS A 66 7.66 7.18 -15.89
N PHE A 67 8.28 6.14 -15.32
CA PHE A 67 9.57 6.29 -14.66
C PHE A 67 10.67 6.47 -15.74
N ASN A 68 11.57 7.41 -15.50
CA ASN A 68 12.69 7.71 -16.41
C ASN A 68 13.99 7.02 -15.98
N TYR A 69 13.91 5.95 -15.21
CA TYR A 69 15.04 5.17 -14.71
C TYR A 69 14.70 3.68 -14.59
N MET A 70 15.72 2.86 -14.43
CA MET A 70 15.65 1.43 -14.14
C MET A 70 16.72 1.07 -13.09
N PRO A 71 16.47 0.02 -12.26
CA PRO A 71 15.23 -0.76 -12.12
C PRO A 71 14.19 -0.04 -11.24
N THR A 72 12.92 -0.31 -11.50
CA THR A 72 11.79 0.23 -10.72
C THR A 72 11.32 -0.77 -9.64
N TYR A 73 12.26 -1.26 -8.82
CA TYR A 73 11.94 -2.09 -7.66
C TYR A 73 11.06 -1.35 -6.65
N THR A 74 10.48 -2.07 -5.68
CA THR A 74 9.59 -1.51 -4.65
C THR A 74 10.15 -0.25 -4.03
N ALA A 75 11.38 -0.30 -3.46
CA ALA A 75 11.93 0.83 -2.73
C ALA A 75 12.21 2.06 -3.62
N PRO A 76 12.93 1.98 -4.76
CA PRO A 76 13.10 3.11 -5.66
C PRO A 76 11.76 3.64 -6.19
N GLY A 77 10.82 2.75 -6.55
CA GLY A 77 9.53 3.14 -7.10
C GLY A 77 8.69 3.94 -6.12
N HIS A 78 8.49 3.41 -4.91
CA HIS A 78 7.75 4.09 -3.85
C HIS A 78 8.39 5.43 -3.46
N SER A 79 9.72 5.44 -3.29
CA SER A 79 10.45 6.68 -3.00
C SER A 79 10.26 7.71 -4.10
N SER A 80 10.35 7.33 -5.37
CA SER A 80 10.18 8.27 -6.49
C SER A 80 8.79 8.86 -6.56
N VAL A 81 7.73 8.06 -6.31
CA VAL A 81 6.35 8.55 -6.29
C VAL A 81 6.16 9.58 -5.18
N TYR A 82 6.65 9.31 -3.99
CA TYR A 82 6.42 10.18 -2.83
C TYR A 82 7.39 11.36 -2.71
N THR A 83 8.59 11.28 -3.30
CA THR A 83 9.54 12.41 -3.34
C THR A 83 9.41 13.28 -4.58
N GLY A 84 8.70 12.82 -5.62
CA GLY A 84 8.62 13.50 -6.92
C GLY A 84 9.95 13.57 -7.67
N THR A 85 10.95 12.73 -7.28
CA THR A 85 12.28 12.74 -7.88
C THR A 85 12.79 11.32 -8.17
N THR A 86 14.03 11.19 -8.61
CA THR A 86 14.62 9.90 -9.05
C THR A 86 15.63 9.37 -8.04
N PRO A 87 16.03 8.07 -8.12
CA PRO A 87 17.02 7.45 -7.26
C PRO A 87 18.33 8.23 -7.10
N ARG A 88 18.73 8.96 -8.13
CA ARG A 88 19.91 9.85 -8.08
C ARG A 88 19.82 10.89 -6.96
N TYR A 89 18.64 11.39 -6.68
CA TYR A 89 18.42 12.49 -5.72
C TYR A 89 17.93 11.98 -4.38
N HIS A 90 16.95 11.06 -4.37
CA HIS A 90 16.44 10.53 -3.11
C HIS A 90 17.30 9.41 -2.51
N GLY A 91 18.32 8.90 -3.23
CA GLY A 91 19.35 8.01 -2.70
C GLY A 91 18.97 6.53 -2.60
N ILE A 92 17.70 6.15 -2.81
CA ILE A 92 17.22 4.77 -2.78
C ILE A 92 17.33 4.18 -4.17
N VAL A 93 18.40 3.46 -4.46
CA VAL A 93 18.70 2.95 -5.80
C VAL A 93 18.28 1.49 -6.04
N GLY A 94 17.90 0.79 -5.00
CA GLY A 94 17.44 -0.61 -5.03
C GLY A 94 16.80 -0.98 -3.70
N ASN A 95 16.22 -2.19 -3.60
CA ASN A 95 15.82 -2.75 -2.31
C ASN A 95 17.07 -3.05 -1.49
N ASN A 96 18.05 -3.71 -2.10
CA ASN A 96 19.42 -3.87 -1.59
C ASN A 96 20.38 -3.20 -2.57
N TYR A 97 21.43 -2.61 -2.06
CA TYR A 97 22.48 -2.03 -2.90
C TYR A 97 23.82 -1.94 -2.16
N TYR A 98 24.90 -1.97 -2.94
CA TYR A 98 26.25 -1.87 -2.38
C TYR A 98 26.62 -0.42 -2.09
N LEU A 99 26.89 -0.13 -0.81
CA LEU A 99 27.34 1.19 -0.37
C LEU A 99 28.87 1.25 -0.39
N ARG A 100 29.42 1.97 -1.37
CA ARG A 100 30.88 2.03 -1.61
C ARG A 100 31.67 2.59 -0.43
N GLN A 101 31.11 3.56 0.29
CA GLN A 101 31.76 4.18 1.43
C GLN A 101 31.92 3.23 2.63
N GLU A 102 30.98 2.31 2.79
CA GLU A 102 30.97 1.33 3.87
C GLU A 102 31.48 -0.05 3.44
N HIS A 103 31.77 -0.23 2.15
CA HIS A 103 32.21 -1.49 1.55
C HIS A 103 31.31 -2.69 1.85
N LYS A 104 29.99 -2.46 1.95
CA LYS A 104 29.00 -3.50 2.24
C LYS A 104 27.72 -3.36 1.43
N GLU A 105 27.01 -4.46 1.30
CA GLU A 105 25.63 -4.45 0.87
C GLU A 105 24.75 -4.00 2.02
N ILE A 106 23.79 -3.14 1.73
CA ILE A 106 22.82 -2.61 2.69
C ILE A 106 21.40 -2.78 2.15
N TYR A 107 20.45 -2.91 3.06
CA TYR A 107 19.04 -2.83 2.73
C TYR A 107 18.55 -1.38 2.83
N CYS A 108 17.57 -1.01 2.01
CA CYS A 108 17.18 0.38 1.80
C CYS A 108 16.57 1.10 3.03
N THR A 109 16.12 0.35 4.02
CA THR A 109 15.55 0.87 5.27
C THR A 109 16.33 0.44 6.52
N ASP A 110 17.43 -0.32 6.37
CA ASP A 110 18.25 -0.74 7.52
C ASP A 110 18.71 0.44 8.38
N ASP A 111 18.47 0.32 9.68
CA ASP A 111 18.90 1.26 10.69
C ASP A 111 19.19 0.54 12.01
N GLU A 112 20.48 0.35 12.30
CA GLU A 112 20.94 -0.32 13.52
C GLU A 112 20.73 0.52 14.79
N THR A 113 20.34 1.78 14.66
CA THR A 113 20.13 2.69 15.80
C THR A 113 18.75 2.55 16.42
N VAL A 114 17.83 1.85 15.73
CA VAL A 114 16.44 1.65 16.17
C VAL A 114 16.16 0.19 16.50
N SER A 115 15.08 -0.06 17.22
CA SER A 115 14.66 -1.39 17.67
C SER A 115 13.20 -1.64 17.30
N ILE A 116 12.81 -2.91 17.33
CA ILE A 116 11.42 -3.31 17.07
C ILE A 116 10.45 -2.76 18.11
N LEU A 117 9.29 -2.32 17.65
CA LEU A 117 8.08 -2.13 18.45
C LEU A 117 7.05 -3.18 18.02
N GLY A 118 6.73 -4.08 18.92
CA GLY A 118 5.82 -5.19 18.67
C GLY A 118 6.50 -6.56 18.74
N PRO A 119 5.77 -7.64 18.43
CA PRO A 119 6.28 -9.01 18.52
C PRO A 119 7.17 -9.40 17.33
N GLY A 120 7.97 -10.44 17.50
CA GLY A 120 8.73 -11.10 16.43
C GLY A 120 10.23 -10.95 16.51
N ASP A 121 10.93 -11.18 15.39
CA ASP A 121 12.39 -11.06 15.30
C ASP A 121 12.82 -9.61 15.52
N PRO A 122 13.72 -9.34 16.48
CA PRO A 122 14.26 -8.00 16.72
C PRO A 122 14.82 -7.32 15.48
N ASN A 123 15.38 -8.05 14.53
CA ASN A 123 15.93 -7.49 13.30
C ASN A 123 14.85 -6.96 12.36
N ALA A 124 13.61 -7.48 12.43
CA ALA A 124 12.51 -6.99 11.62
C ALA A 124 12.09 -5.55 11.95
N GLY A 125 12.51 -5.02 13.10
CA GLY A 125 12.24 -3.66 13.55
C GLY A 125 13.40 -2.68 13.42
N LYS A 126 14.58 -3.11 12.96
CA LYS A 126 15.74 -2.24 12.73
C LYS A 126 15.61 -1.48 11.42
N MET A 127 14.51 -0.73 11.28
CA MET A 127 14.11 -0.09 10.02
C MET A 127 13.67 1.36 10.26
N SER A 128 14.14 2.27 9.39
CA SER A 128 13.76 3.69 9.40
C SER A 128 13.91 4.32 8.01
N PRO A 129 13.41 5.56 7.78
CA PRO A 129 13.65 6.30 6.54
C PRO A 129 15.02 6.97 6.46
N SER A 130 15.96 6.72 7.38
CA SER A 130 17.24 7.43 7.51
C SER A 130 18.10 7.46 6.23
N ARG A 131 17.92 6.48 5.34
CA ARG A 131 18.64 6.40 4.06
C ARG A 131 18.01 7.22 2.94
N LEU A 132 16.77 7.67 3.09
CA LEU A 132 16.10 8.55 2.15
C LEU A 132 16.71 9.96 2.26
N LYS A 133 17.17 10.53 1.13
CA LYS A 133 17.91 11.80 1.12
C LYS A 133 17.08 13.01 0.66
N SER A 134 15.84 12.79 0.29
CA SER A 134 14.92 13.85 -0.12
C SER A 134 13.68 13.78 0.77
N THR A 135 13.06 14.93 1.02
CA THR A 135 11.73 14.98 1.63
C THR A 135 10.68 14.34 0.74
N THR A 136 9.65 13.83 1.34
CA THR A 136 8.47 13.29 0.66
C THR A 136 7.33 14.31 0.66
N VAL A 137 6.30 14.08 -0.15
CA VAL A 137 5.07 14.89 -0.07
C VAL A 137 4.43 14.83 1.32
N THR A 138 4.61 13.73 2.04
CA THR A 138 4.15 13.56 3.42
C THR A 138 4.99 14.37 4.41
N ASP A 139 6.30 14.46 4.21
CA ASP A 139 7.16 15.37 4.98
C ASP A 139 6.77 16.82 4.77
N GLU A 140 6.56 17.23 3.51
CA GLU A 140 6.15 18.59 3.18
C GLU A 140 4.78 18.94 3.75
N LEU A 141 3.85 17.98 3.80
CA LEU A 141 2.57 18.14 4.48
C LEU A 141 2.75 18.38 5.97
N LYS A 142 3.56 17.59 6.65
CA LYS A 142 3.89 17.78 8.07
C LYS A 142 4.48 19.17 8.33
N LEU A 143 5.44 19.60 7.51
CA LEU A 143 6.05 20.93 7.61
C LEU A 143 5.03 22.04 7.38
N SER A 144 4.18 21.93 6.35
CA SER A 144 3.16 22.92 6.01
C SER A 144 2.07 23.08 7.09
N THR A 145 1.83 22.05 7.88
CA THR A 145 0.88 22.07 9.01
C THR A 145 1.55 22.35 10.36
N ASN A 146 2.83 22.74 10.38
CA ASN A 146 3.64 22.87 11.59
C ASN A 146 3.60 21.60 12.45
N LEU A 147 3.74 20.43 11.83
CA LEU A 147 3.75 19.09 12.40
C LEU A 147 2.41 18.66 13.04
N ARG A 148 1.30 19.37 12.77
CA ARG A 148 -0.01 19.04 13.35
C ARG A 148 -0.79 18.01 12.54
N GLY A 149 -0.70 18.02 11.22
CA GLY A 149 -1.28 16.98 10.39
C GLY A 149 -0.63 15.62 10.69
N LYS A 150 -1.41 14.57 10.78
CA LYS A 150 -0.91 13.22 11.05
C LYS A 150 -0.50 12.52 9.76
N VAL A 151 0.58 11.76 9.81
CA VAL A 151 1.07 10.96 8.67
C VAL A 151 1.32 9.53 9.13
N ILE A 152 0.66 8.57 8.49
CA ILE A 152 0.81 7.15 8.78
C ILE A 152 1.10 6.38 7.49
N GLY A 153 2.17 5.56 7.50
CA GLY A 153 2.50 4.65 6.41
C GLY A 153 2.17 3.20 6.73
N MET A 154 1.63 2.45 5.77
CA MET A 154 1.22 1.07 6.00
C MET A 154 1.49 0.17 4.81
N SER A 155 2.07 -1.01 5.07
CA SER A 155 2.23 -2.07 4.08
C SER A 155 2.48 -3.42 4.76
N ILE A 156 2.40 -4.49 4.01
CA ILE A 156 2.96 -5.80 4.43
C ILE A 156 4.49 -5.88 4.24
N LYS A 157 5.11 -4.85 3.61
CA LYS A 157 6.55 -4.67 3.44
C LYS A 157 7.01 -3.43 4.19
N ASP A 158 8.11 -3.52 4.94
CA ASP A 158 8.75 -2.40 5.66
C ASP A 158 9.03 -1.18 4.76
N ARG A 159 9.81 -1.37 3.69
CA ARG A 159 10.18 -0.31 2.74
C ARG A 159 8.99 0.37 2.08
N ALA A 160 7.91 -0.36 1.86
CA ALA A 160 6.70 0.16 1.23
C ALA A 160 5.79 0.91 2.22
N ALA A 161 5.97 0.72 3.53
CA ALA A 161 5.36 1.52 4.58
C ALA A 161 6.21 2.76 4.91
N ILE A 162 7.51 2.55 5.12
CA ILE A 162 8.46 3.53 5.67
C ILE A 162 8.78 4.65 4.65
N LEU A 163 9.14 4.29 3.42
CA LEU A 163 9.62 5.27 2.43
C LEU A 163 8.53 6.26 1.98
N PRO A 164 7.26 5.83 1.77
CA PRO A 164 6.15 6.77 1.55
C PRO A 164 5.81 7.63 2.75
N ALA A 165 5.94 7.12 3.96
CA ALA A 165 5.67 7.84 5.19
C ALA A 165 6.62 9.03 5.39
N GLY A 166 7.88 8.89 4.95
CA GLY A 166 8.89 9.94 5.07
C GLY A 166 9.52 10.03 6.46
N HIS A 167 10.23 11.14 6.70
CA HIS A 167 11.02 11.36 7.91
C HIS A 167 10.21 11.83 9.12
N PHE A 168 9.09 12.52 8.87
CA PHE A 168 8.29 13.16 9.92
C PHE A 168 6.98 12.45 10.21
N ALA A 169 6.82 11.20 9.72
CA ALA A 169 5.62 10.42 9.97
C ALA A 169 5.42 10.14 11.46
N ASP A 170 4.17 10.15 11.90
CA ASP A 170 3.82 9.75 13.26
C ASP A 170 3.99 8.25 13.44
N TRP A 171 3.65 7.46 12.39
CA TRP A 171 3.80 6.02 12.40
C TRP A 171 4.11 5.46 11.00
N ALA A 172 4.87 4.36 10.97
CA ALA A 172 4.88 3.42 9.87
C ALA A 172 4.70 1.99 10.42
N PHE A 173 3.76 1.24 9.85
CA PHE A 173 3.47 -0.14 10.26
C PHE A 173 3.70 -1.12 9.11
N TRP A 174 4.39 -2.22 9.41
CA TRP A 174 4.60 -3.30 8.45
C TRP A 174 4.42 -4.67 9.08
N MET A 175 4.20 -5.68 8.25
CA MET A 175 3.91 -7.03 8.72
C MET A 175 5.19 -7.85 8.90
N ASN A 176 5.38 -8.45 10.06
CA ASN A 176 6.46 -9.38 10.35
C ASN A 176 6.23 -10.77 9.70
N SER A 177 7.13 -11.75 9.98
CA SER A 177 7.01 -13.14 9.48
C SER A 177 5.81 -13.90 10.05
N ASP A 178 5.28 -13.46 11.19
CA ASP A 178 4.21 -14.14 11.91
C ASP A 178 2.81 -13.56 11.59
N GLY A 179 2.73 -12.70 10.57
CA GLY A 179 1.47 -12.08 10.14
C GLY A 179 0.97 -10.97 11.06
N GLN A 180 1.83 -10.42 11.91
CA GLN A 180 1.51 -9.34 12.85
C GLN A 180 2.12 -8.03 12.41
N PHE A 181 1.45 -6.91 12.68
CA PHE A 181 1.96 -5.59 12.36
C PHE A 181 2.86 -5.07 13.46
N ILE A 182 4.00 -4.55 13.05
CA ILE A 182 5.06 -4.02 13.90
C ILE A 182 5.47 -2.63 13.44
N SER A 183 6.32 -1.98 14.24
CA SER A 183 6.96 -0.70 13.92
C SER A 183 8.39 -0.68 14.46
N SER A 184 9.03 0.48 14.50
CA SER A 184 10.34 0.67 15.13
C SER A 184 10.34 1.85 16.09
N THR A 185 11.36 1.88 16.95
CA THR A 185 11.59 3.00 17.90
C THR A 185 11.91 4.33 17.21
N TYR A 186 12.00 4.36 15.89
CA TYR A 186 12.06 5.60 15.13
C TYR A 186 10.78 6.43 15.30
N TYR A 187 9.62 5.77 15.40
CA TYR A 187 8.30 6.40 15.41
C TYR A 187 7.74 6.62 16.83
N GLY A 188 8.25 5.94 17.84
CA GLY A 188 7.75 6.06 19.21
C GLY A 188 8.43 5.11 20.19
N ASP A 189 8.00 5.14 21.44
CA ASP A 189 8.58 4.33 22.52
C ASP A 189 7.90 2.96 22.68
N LYS A 190 6.66 2.84 22.25
CA LYS A 190 5.86 1.61 22.31
C LYS A 190 4.83 1.56 21.19
N LEU A 191 4.47 0.35 20.78
CA LEU A 191 3.41 0.13 19.80
C LEU A 191 2.08 0.71 20.32
N PRO A 192 1.30 1.43 19.50
CA PRO A 192 -0.03 1.90 19.92
C PRO A 192 -0.93 0.73 20.33
N LYS A 193 -1.68 0.92 21.42
CA LYS A 193 -2.54 -0.15 21.94
C LYS A 193 -3.51 -0.73 20.92
N TRP A 194 -4.04 0.08 20.02
CA TRP A 194 -4.97 -0.39 19.00
C TRP A 194 -4.31 -1.33 18.00
N VAL A 195 -3.00 -1.19 17.73
CA VAL A 195 -2.22 -2.14 16.90
C VAL A 195 -2.02 -3.44 17.64
N ASP A 196 -1.69 -3.40 18.93
CA ASP A 196 -1.61 -4.62 19.76
C ASP A 196 -2.96 -5.34 19.81
N ASP A 197 -4.06 -4.60 20.00
CA ASP A 197 -5.41 -5.15 20.00
C ASP A 197 -5.78 -5.76 18.63
N PHE A 198 -5.35 -5.12 17.53
CA PHE A 198 -5.53 -5.63 16.18
C PHE A 198 -4.76 -6.93 15.97
N ASN A 199 -3.48 -6.98 16.36
CA ASN A 199 -2.65 -8.16 16.28
C ASN A 199 -3.23 -9.33 17.10
N ASN A 200 -3.75 -9.06 18.29
CA ASN A 200 -4.33 -10.06 19.19
C ASN A 200 -5.60 -10.71 18.63
N LYS A 201 -6.32 -10.05 17.73
CA LYS A 201 -7.50 -10.61 17.04
C LYS A 201 -7.14 -11.68 16.02
N LYS A 202 -5.87 -11.77 15.59
CA LYS A 202 -5.35 -12.78 14.66
C LYS A 202 -6.24 -12.95 13.42
N TYR A 203 -6.62 -11.86 12.78
CA TYR A 203 -7.52 -11.88 11.61
C TYR A 203 -7.07 -12.85 10.50
N TYR A 204 -5.74 -13.02 10.34
CA TYR A 204 -5.18 -13.98 9.39
C TYR A 204 -5.69 -15.42 9.58
N GLU A 205 -6.05 -15.83 10.80
CA GLU A 205 -6.56 -17.20 11.03
C GLU A 205 -7.86 -17.47 10.30
N SER A 206 -8.74 -16.47 10.18
CA SER A 206 -10.03 -16.63 9.48
C SER A 206 -9.86 -16.91 8.00
N TYR A 207 -8.78 -16.42 7.41
CA TYR A 207 -8.42 -16.64 6.02
C TYR A 207 -7.62 -17.93 5.84
N LEU A 208 -6.60 -18.15 6.66
CA LEU A 208 -5.68 -19.28 6.53
C LEU A 208 -6.28 -20.63 6.94
N LYS A 209 -7.40 -20.64 7.68
CA LYS A 209 -8.16 -21.88 8.01
C LYS A 209 -9.04 -22.38 6.87
N LYS A 210 -9.02 -21.73 5.71
CA LYS A 210 -9.82 -22.11 4.53
C LYS A 210 -8.89 -22.47 3.38
N ASN A 211 -9.40 -23.29 2.46
CA ASN A 211 -8.74 -23.43 1.17
C ASN A 211 -8.91 -22.12 0.37
N TRP A 212 -7.88 -21.73 -0.34
CA TRP A 212 -8.00 -20.67 -1.33
C TRP A 212 -8.62 -21.24 -2.59
N THR A 213 -9.79 -20.72 -2.96
CA THR A 213 -10.55 -21.09 -4.16
C THR A 213 -10.77 -19.85 -5.02
N PRO A 214 -10.90 -20.00 -6.34
CA PRO A 214 -11.26 -18.89 -7.23
C PRO A 214 -12.60 -18.26 -6.83
N LEU A 215 -12.76 -16.96 -7.03
CA LEU A 215 -14.02 -16.25 -6.78
C LEU A 215 -15.11 -16.54 -7.82
N LYS A 216 -14.71 -16.76 -9.07
CA LYS A 216 -15.59 -17.01 -10.20
C LYS A 216 -15.44 -18.45 -10.68
N ASP A 217 -16.36 -18.89 -11.55
CA ASP A 217 -16.19 -20.15 -12.26
C ASP A 217 -14.86 -20.10 -13.05
N PRO A 218 -14.04 -21.15 -13.00
CA PRO A 218 -12.79 -21.25 -13.77
C PRO A 218 -12.92 -20.87 -15.24
N LYS A 219 -14.07 -21.09 -15.86
CA LYS A 219 -14.34 -20.75 -17.27
C LYS A 219 -14.45 -19.25 -17.54
N GLU A 220 -14.67 -18.44 -16.50
CA GLU A 220 -14.75 -16.98 -16.64
C GLU A 220 -13.37 -16.30 -16.65
N TYR A 221 -12.30 -17.09 -16.47
CA TYR A 221 -10.92 -16.59 -16.54
C TYR A 221 -10.28 -16.88 -17.91
N ASP A 222 -11.01 -16.57 -18.98
CA ASP A 222 -10.68 -16.92 -20.36
C ASP A 222 -9.46 -16.20 -20.96
N GLU A 223 -9.02 -15.09 -20.34
CA GLU A 223 -7.82 -14.34 -20.76
C GLU A 223 -6.51 -14.87 -20.15
N SER A 224 -6.56 -16.00 -19.45
CA SER A 224 -5.42 -16.59 -18.76
C SER A 224 -5.10 -17.99 -19.27
N LEU A 225 -3.88 -18.47 -19.02
CA LEU A 225 -3.49 -19.86 -19.29
C LEU A 225 -4.21 -20.80 -18.30
N THR A 226 -4.07 -22.11 -18.49
CA THR A 226 -4.69 -23.12 -17.63
C THR A 226 -4.12 -23.08 -16.21
N ASP A 227 -4.95 -23.47 -15.22
CA ASP A 227 -4.59 -23.51 -13.80
C ASP A 227 -3.32 -24.34 -13.53
N LYS A 228 -3.20 -25.52 -14.12
CA LYS A 228 -1.98 -26.32 -14.05
C LYS A 228 -1.05 -25.96 -15.18
N ASN A 229 -0.07 -25.10 -14.91
CA ASN A 229 0.87 -24.61 -15.92
C ASN A 229 2.33 -24.92 -15.52
N PRO A 230 3.16 -25.52 -16.39
CA PRO A 230 4.54 -25.87 -16.08
C PRO A 230 5.46 -24.64 -15.91
N TYR A 231 5.02 -23.47 -16.33
CA TYR A 231 5.79 -22.21 -16.18
C TYR A 231 5.53 -21.51 -14.86
N GLU A 232 4.52 -21.95 -14.09
CA GLU A 232 4.28 -21.39 -12.75
C GLU A 232 5.34 -21.85 -11.75
N GLY A 233 5.80 -20.89 -10.95
CA GLY A 233 6.57 -21.18 -9.75
C GLY A 233 5.67 -21.74 -8.64
N LYS A 234 6.26 -21.94 -7.46
CA LYS A 234 5.51 -22.39 -6.30
C LYS A 234 5.23 -21.20 -5.38
N LEU A 235 4.00 -21.08 -4.90
CA LEU A 235 3.67 -20.11 -3.85
C LEU A 235 4.55 -20.37 -2.62
N ASN A 236 5.14 -19.31 -2.11
CA ASN A 236 6.11 -19.38 -1.02
C ASN A 236 7.22 -20.44 -1.24
N TYR A 237 7.60 -20.68 -2.51
CA TYR A 237 8.60 -21.65 -2.96
C TYR A 237 8.29 -23.13 -2.64
N ARG A 238 7.07 -23.47 -2.22
CA ARG A 238 6.72 -24.81 -1.72
C ARG A 238 5.38 -25.34 -2.22
N ILE A 239 4.36 -24.49 -2.34
CA ILE A 239 2.98 -24.91 -2.65
C ILE A 239 2.77 -24.87 -4.14
N ASP A 240 2.31 -25.97 -4.72
CA ASP A 240 1.88 -26.00 -6.12
C ASP A 240 0.62 -25.12 -6.25
N PRO A 241 0.61 -24.15 -7.17
CA PRO A 241 -0.44 -23.15 -7.27
C PRO A 241 -1.66 -23.65 -8.05
N VAL A 242 -2.13 -24.85 -7.74
CA VAL A 242 -3.31 -25.47 -8.36
C VAL A 242 -4.48 -25.42 -7.40
N PHE A 243 -5.59 -24.84 -7.83
CA PHE A 243 -6.78 -24.69 -6.99
C PHE A 243 -7.57 -26.02 -6.78
N PRO A 244 -8.16 -26.21 -5.61
CA PRO A 244 -8.08 -25.38 -4.41
C PRO A 244 -6.75 -25.49 -3.66
N ILE A 245 -6.18 -24.37 -3.24
CA ILE A 245 -4.90 -24.35 -2.50
C ILE A 245 -5.14 -24.54 -1.01
N ASP A 246 -4.53 -25.55 -0.40
CA ASP A 246 -4.62 -25.83 1.03
C ASP A 246 -3.68 -24.93 1.84
N LEU A 247 -4.19 -23.76 2.22
CA LEU A 247 -3.44 -22.80 3.03
C LEU A 247 -3.34 -23.21 4.49
N TYR A 248 -4.30 -24.01 4.99
CA TYR A 248 -4.29 -24.40 6.39
C TYR A 248 -3.11 -25.30 6.75
N SER A 249 -2.84 -26.30 5.93
CA SER A 249 -1.66 -27.16 6.11
C SER A 249 -0.36 -26.37 6.09
N GLU A 250 -0.27 -25.36 5.25
CA GLU A 250 0.92 -24.49 5.17
C GLU A 250 1.03 -23.55 6.38
N TYR A 251 -0.09 -22.99 6.82
CA TYR A 251 -0.14 -22.18 8.03
C TYR A 251 0.35 -22.94 9.27
N ILE A 252 -0.12 -24.17 9.45
CA ILE A 252 0.29 -25.02 10.59
C ILE A 252 1.79 -25.35 10.55
N LYS A 253 2.36 -25.55 9.35
CA LYS A 253 3.78 -25.92 9.19
C LYS A 253 4.73 -24.73 9.26
N ASN A 254 4.32 -23.60 8.71
CA ASN A 254 5.23 -22.51 8.35
C ASN A 254 4.81 -21.15 8.94
N GLY A 255 3.71 -21.11 9.73
CA GLY A 255 3.25 -19.88 10.37
C GLY A 255 2.39 -18.98 9.46
N ALA A 256 1.95 -17.86 10.03
CA ALA A 256 0.97 -16.98 9.41
C ALA A 256 1.54 -16.11 8.28
N GLY A 257 2.85 -16.05 8.12
CA GLY A 257 3.50 -15.26 7.06
C GLY A 257 3.07 -15.62 5.63
N ILE A 258 2.53 -16.84 5.43
CA ILE A 258 1.94 -17.27 4.16
C ILE A 258 0.83 -16.33 3.66
N ILE A 259 0.16 -15.58 4.54
CA ILE A 259 -0.89 -14.63 4.19
C ILE A 259 -0.41 -13.59 3.17
N LYS A 260 0.88 -13.23 3.20
CA LYS A 260 1.47 -12.22 2.30
C LYS A 260 1.40 -12.62 0.83
N VAL A 261 1.45 -13.92 0.53
CA VAL A 261 1.38 -14.48 -0.84
C VAL A 261 -0.04 -14.90 -1.21
N THR A 262 -1.04 -14.27 -0.60
CA THR A 262 -2.46 -14.46 -0.88
C THR A 262 -3.15 -13.09 -1.01
N PRO A 263 -4.33 -12.98 -1.64
CA PRO A 263 -5.06 -11.72 -1.71
C PRO A 263 -5.40 -11.15 -0.33
N TRP A 264 -5.54 -12.00 0.68
CA TRP A 264 -5.92 -11.61 2.03
C TRP A 264 -4.84 -10.85 2.82
N GLY A 265 -3.59 -10.87 2.37
CA GLY A 265 -2.58 -9.96 2.89
C GLY A 265 -2.93 -8.49 2.63
N ASN A 266 -3.52 -8.21 1.47
CA ASN A 266 -4.06 -6.89 1.16
C ASN A 266 -5.34 -6.59 1.96
N SER A 267 -6.20 -7.60 2.20
CA SER A 267 -7.43 -7.43 2.99
C SER A 267 -7.12 -7.01 4.43
N ILE A 268 -6.23 -7.74 5.07
CA ILE A 268 -5.82 -7.45 6.46
C ILE A 268 -5.18 -6.05 6.54
N LEU A 269 -4.42 -5.65 5.51
CA LEU A 269 -3.87 -4.32 5.45
C LEU A 269 -4.95 -3.25 5.33
N ALA A 270 -6.00 -3.49 4.53
CA ALA A 270 -7.14 -2.59 4.44
C ALA A 270 -7.89 -2.47 5.78
N ASP A 271 -8.09 -3.60 6.49
CA ASP A 271 -8.68 -3.60 7.84
C ASP A 271 -7.82 -2.79 8.83
N LEU A 272 -6.49 -2.93 8.79
CA LEU A 272 -5.58 -2.13 9.61
C LEU A 272 -5.69 -0.63 9.28
N ALA A 273 -5.79 -0.29 8.00
CA ALA A 273 -5.92 1.10 7.55
C ALA A 273 -7.24 1.73 8.06
N MET A 274 -8.34 0.97 8.05
CA MET A 274 -9.60 1.42 8.64
C MET A 274 -9.49 1.60 10.16
N ALA A 275 -8.82 0.67 10.84
CA ALA A 275 -8.56 0.79 12.27
C ALA A 275 -7.70 2.03 12.60
N ALA A 276 -6.71 2.36 11.76
CA ALA A 276 -5.90 3.57 11.94
C ALA A 276 -6.73 4.84 11.78
N ILE A 277 -7.59 4.92 10.76
CA ILE A 277 -8.48 6.07 10.55
C ILE A 277 -9.34 6.32 11.79
N GLU A 278 -9.85 5.24 12.42
CA GLU A 278 -10.72 5.32 13.61
C GLU A 278 -9.94 5.66 14.88
N ASN A 279 -8.81 4.99 15.13
CA ASN A 279 -8.11 5.12 16.41
C ASN A 279 -7.16 6.32 16.47
N GLU A 280 -6.75 6.83 15.31
CA GLU A 280 -5.92 8.03 15.22
C GLU A 280 -6.72 9.28 14.83
N ASP A 281 -8.06 9.16 14.73
CA ASP A 281 -8.97 10.27 14.37
C ASP A 281 -8.55 10.98 13.07
N LEU A 282 -8.09 10.21 12.05
CA LEU A 282 -7.61 10.81 10.81
C LEU A 282 -8.73 11.54 10.07
N GLY A 283 -8.45 12.79 9.69
CA GLY A 283 -9.38 13.66 8.98
C GLY A 283 -10.45 14.30 9.87
N GLN A 284 -10.32 14.25 11.20
CA GLN A 284 -11.35 14.76 12.12
C GLN A 284 -11.10 16.21 12.55
N ASP A 285 -9.92 16.78 12.34
CA ASP A 285 -9.60 18.17 12.67
C ASP A 285 -9.46 19.06 11.40
N ASP A 286 -8.93 20.26 11.56
CA ASP A 286 -8.74 21.23 10.48
C ASP A 286 -7.36 21.13 9.81
N ASN A 287 -6.49 20.25 10.26
CA ASN A 287 -5.23 19.96 9.62
C ASN A 287 -5.44 18.77 8.66
N THR A 288 -4.82 18.86 7.49
CA THR A 288 -4.86 17.73 6.55
C THR A 288 -3.96 16.61 7.06
N ASP A 289 -4.52 15.42 7.17
CA ASP A 289 -3.80 14.18 7.47
C ASP A 289 -3.46 13.41 6.21
N PHE A 290 -2.50 12.49 6.29
CA PHE A 290 -2.12 11.63 5.18
C PHE A 290 -1.99 10.16 5.62
N LEU A 291 -2.68 9.28 4.92
CA LEU A 291 -2.54 7.84 5.07
C LEU A 291 -1.93 7.23 3.81
N ALA A 292 -0.68 6.79 3.90
CA ALA A 292 0.04 6.14 2.81
C ALA A 292 -0.08 4.61 2.92
N ILE A 293 -0.73 3.98 1.96
CA ILE A 293 -0.97 2.54 1.94
C ILE A 293 -0.31 1.91 0.71
N SER A 294 0.44 0.84 0.91
CA SER A 294 0.96 0.04 -0.20
C SER A 294 0.49 -1.40 -0.11
N PHE A 295 -0.37 -1.79 -1.04
CA PHE A 295 -0.87 -3.15 -1.21
C PHE A 295 0.16 -3.98 -1.98
N SER A 296 0.83 -4.92 -1.30
CA SER A 296 1.98 -5.62 -1.85
C SER A 296 1.80 -7.14 -2.01
N SER A 297 0.62 -7.72 -1.70
CA SER A 297 0.38 -9.14 -1.98
C SER A 297 0.45 -9.46 -3.48
N THR A 298 0.03 -8.54 -4.34
CA THR A 298 0.14 -8.65 -5.79
C THR A 298 1.59 -8.85 -6.25
N ASP A 299 2.54 -8.16 -5.64
CA ASP A 299 3.97 -8.32 -5.92
C ASP A 299 4.51 -9.69 -5.42
N TYR A 300 4.14 -10.11 -4.22
CA TYR A 300 4.53 -11.42 -3.71
C TYR A 300 4.02 -12.56 -4.58
N VAL A 301 2.77 -12.50 -5.01
CA VAL A 301 2.17 -13.50 -5.90
C VAL A 301 2.79 -13.41 -7.29
N GLY A 302 2.98 -12.21 -7.83
CA GLY A 302 3.59 -12.00 -9.15
C GLY A 302 5.03 -12.48 -9.27
N HIS A 303 5.81 -12.43 -8.17
CA HIS A 303 7.16 -13.01 -8.13
C HIS A 303 7.16 -14.54 -8.07
N ALA A 304 6.13 -15.13 -7.47
CA ALA A 304 5.99 -16.58 -7.37
C ALA A 304 5.38 -17.19 -8.65
N LEU A 305 4.44 -16.48 -9.25
CA LEU A 305 3.66 -16.90 -10.40
C LEU A 305 3.84 -15.87 -11.51
N ASP A 306 3.97 -16.24 -12.76
CA ASP A 306 4.09 -15.28 -13.86
C ASP A 306 2.80 -14.43 -14.00
N HIS A 307 2.94 -13.17 -14.45
CA HIS A 307 1.86 -12.16 -14.56
C HIS A 307 0.77 -12.50 -15.58
N VAL A 308 0.99 -13.46 -16.47
CA VAL A 308 0.01 -13.91 -17.47
C VAL A 308 -0.74 -15.15 -17.03
N LEU A 309 -0.46 -15.63 -15.82
CA LEU A 309 -0.98 -16.89 -15.33
C LEU A 309 -2.30 -16.72 -14.56
N TRP A 310 -3.08 -17.77 -14.54
CA TRP A 310 -4.43 -17.82 -14.02
C TRP A 310 -4.51 -17.46 -12.52
N ASN A 311 -3.59 -18.00 -11.74
CA ASN A 311 -3.51 -17.79 -10.29
C ASN A 311 -3.20 -16.34 -9.91
N PHE A 312 -2.35 -15.65 -10.69
CA PHE A 312 -2.05 -14.24 -10.49
C PHE A 312 -3.29 -13.37 -10.75
N ARG A 313 -4.05 -13.67 -11.83
CA ARG A 313 -5.30 -12.99 -12.16
C ARG A 313 -6.32 -13.14 -11.03
N ILE A 314 -6.49 -14.36 -10.48
CA ILE A 314 -7.37 -14.61 -9.34
C ILE A 314 -6.99 -13.75 -8.15
N CYS A 315 -5.70 -13.67 -7.81
CA CYS A 315 -5.23 -12.85 -6.70
C CYS A 315 -5.58 -11.36 -6.91
N ILE A 316 -5.43 -10.84 -8.12
CA ILE A 316 -5.81 -9.47 -8.45
C ILE A 316 -7.32 -9.28 -8.32
N PHE A 317 -8.15 -10.19 -8.83
CA PHE A 317 -9.61 -10.08 -8.75
C PHE A 317 -10.11 -10.11 -7.32
N ASP A 318 -9.65 -11.07 -6.53
CA ASP A 318 -10.02 -11.21 -5.12
C ASP A 318 -9.74 -9.92 -4.35
N TRP A 319 -8.61 -9.28 -4.65
CA TRP A 319 -8.23 -8.03 -4.01
C TRP A 319 -9.02 -6.80 -4.53
N ILE A 320 -9.30 -6.72 -5.85
CA ILE A 320 -10.04 -5.59 -6.45
C ILE A 320 -11.43 -5.44 -5.85
N LEU A 321 -12.13 -6.54 -5.56
CA LEU A 321 -13.43 -6.51 -4.90
C LEU A 321 -13.32 -5.93 -3.47
N GLN A 322 -12.20 -6.17 -2.79
CA GLN A 322 -11.95 -5.63 -1.46
C GLN A 322 -11.57 -4.15 -1.48
N LEU A 323 -10.83 -3.70 -2.51
CA LEU A 323 -10.56 -2.28 -2.71
C LEU A 323 -11.88 -1.48 -2.90
N ALA A 324 -12.87 -2.05 -3.56
CA ALA A 324 -14.19 -1.45 -3.67
C ALA A 324 -14.84 -1.24 -2.30
N SER A 325 -14.80 -2.25 -1.44
CA SER A 325 -15.32 -2.16 -0.06
C SER A 325 -14.59 -1.13 0.78
N PHE A 326 -13.27 -1.07 0.67
CA PHE A 326 -12.43 -0.07 1.32
C PHE A 326 -12.78 1.36 0.85
N SER A 327 -12.87 1.57 -0.46
CA SER A 327 -13.25 2.86 -1.04
C SER A 327 -14.64 3.34 -0.57
N ILE A 328 -15.62 2.44 -0.48
CA ILE A 328 -16.96 2.75 0.04
C ILE A 328 -16.89 3.15 1.52
N SER A 329 -16.06 2.46 2.31
CA SER A 329 -15.89 2.76 3.73
C SER A 329 -15.30 4.13 3.97
N LEU A 330 -14.31 4.55 3.16
CA LEU A 330 -13.71 5.89 3.22
C LEU A 330 -14.70 7.02 2.94
N THR A 331 -15.73 6.78 2.12
CA THR A 331 -16.71 7.81 1.74
C THR A 331 -17.89 7.91 2.69
N LYS A 332 -18.06 6.96 3.61
CA LYS A 332 -19.12 6.97 4.63
C LYS A 332 -18.71 7.67 5.93
N LYS A 333 -17.45 8.03 6.04
CA LYS A 333 -16.86 8.78 7.18
C LYS A 333 -16.49 10.19 6.76
#